data_a78e76b877590fc7c1b7d7a2cc9a4831
#
_entry.id   a78e76b877590fc7c1b7d7a2cc9a4831
#
_cell.length_a   1.000
_cell.length_b   1.000
_cell.length_c   1.000
_cell.angle_alpha   90.00
_cell.angle_beta   90.00
_cell.angle_gamma   90.00
#
_symmetry.space_group_name_H-M   'P 1'
#
loop_
_entity.id
_entity.type
_entity.pdbx_description
1 polymer ?
#
loop_
_entity_poly.entity_id
_entity_poly.type
_entity_poly.pdbx_seq_one_letter_code
_entity_poly.pdbx_strand_id
1 'polypeptide(L)' 'MVKIICTEKNGVNKTEVELSGEMDFITAQISYAIASMYTEIRKQDKNVGEAFRVSMTRAIASKDSPVWKRTTYDDATCRA' A
#
# COMPACT_ATOMS: atom_id res chain seq x y z
N MET A 1 -8.02 -12.16 5.18
CA MET A 1 -8.33 -11.51 3.91
C MET A 1 -7.88 -10.05 3.94
N VAL A 2 -7.29 -9.62 2.87
CA VAL A 2 -6.93 -8.20 2.70
C VAL A 2 -7.60 -7.71 1.43
N LYS A 3 -8.35 -6.63 1.56
CA LYS A 3 -8.98 -5.95 0.43
C LYS A 3 -8.64 -4.48 0.50
N ILE A 4 -8.04 -3.96 -0.57
CA ILE A 4 -7.62 -2.56 -0.65
C ILE A 4 -8.22 -1.96 -1.91
N ILE A 5 -8.96 -0.87 -1.76
CA ILE A 5 -9.56 -0.16 -2.87
C ILE A 5 -9.05 1.28 -2.83
N CYS A 6 -8.36 1.67 -3.89
CA CYS A 6 -7.89 3.04 -4.04
C CYS A 6 -8.66 3.70 -5.17
N THR A 7 -9.30 4.81 -4.88
CA THR A 7 -10.08 5.55 -5.88
C THR A 7 -9.67 7.01 -5.88
N GLU A 8 -9.86 7.63 -7.05
CA GLU A 8 -9.64 9.06 -7.19
C GLU A 8 -10.89 9.67 -7.79
N LYS A 9 -11.38 10.74 -7.17
CA LYS A 9 -12.52 11.47 -7.68
C LYS A 9 -12.29 12.96 -7.45
N ASN A 10 -12.35 13.74 -8.54
CA ASN A 10 -12.15 15.19 -8.49
C ASN A 10 -10.82 15.58 -7.81
N GLY A 11 -9.76 14.81 -8.08
CA GLY A 11 -8.44 15.07 -7.51
C GLY A 11 -8.29 14.64 -6.06
N VAL A 12 -9.30 14.01 -5.48
CA VAL A 12 -9.24 13.51 -4.10
C VAL A 12 -9.04 12.01 -4.12
N ASN A 13 -8.00 11.55 -3.45
CA ASN A 13 -7.70 10.12 -3.32
C ASN A 13 -8.42 9.55 -2.10
N LYS A 14 -9.05 8.41 -2.28
CA LYS A 14 -9.71 7.69 -1.20
C LYS A 14 -9.22 6.25 -1.18
N THR A 15 -8.83 5.78 -0.02
CA THR A 15 -8.39 4.41 0.18
C THR A 15 -9.30 3.72 1.17
N GLU A 16 -9.86 2.59 0.76
CA GLU A 16 -10.68 1.74 1.63
C GLU A 16 -9.93 0.45 1.88
N VAL A 17 -9.90 0.01 3.13
CA VAL A 17 -9.18 -1.20 3.52
C VAL A 17 -10.08 -2.08 4.37
N GLU A 18 -10.17 -3.35 3.99
CA GLU A 18 -10.81 -4.38 4.81
C GLU A 18 -9.76 -5.44 5.15
N LEU A 19 -9.65 -5.75 6.42
CA LEU A 19 -8.71 -6.75 6.91
C LEU A 19 -9.45 -7.77 7.74
N SER A 20 -9.18 -9.05 7.51
CA SER A 20 -9.68 -10.11 8.36
C SER A 20 -8.70 -11.28 8.36
N GLY A 21 -8.55 -11.92 9.51
CA GLY A 21 -7.63 -13.03 9.69
C GLY A 21 -6.52 -12.70 10.67
N GLU A 22 -5.60 -13.61 10.84
CA GLU A 22 -4.48 -13.40 11.73
C GLU A 22 -3.43 -12.48 11.12
N MET A 23 -2.70 -11.79 11.98
CA MET A 23 -1.73 -10.77 11.57
C MET A 23 -0.69 -11.34 10.60
N ASP A 24 -0.20 -12.55 10.84
CA ASP A 24 0.80 -13.16 9.95
C ASP A 24 0.25 -13.34 8.54
N PHE A 25 -0.99 -13.74 8.44
CA PHE A 25 -1.66 -13.93 7.15
C PHE A 25 -1.87 -12.60 6.45
N ILE A 26 -2.32 -11.60 7.20
CA ILE A 26 -2.55 -10.25 6.67
C ILE A 26 -1.25 -9.68 6.14
N THR A 27 -0.17 -9.79 6.91
CA THR A 27 1.15 -9.31 6.51
C THR A 27 1.63 -10.00 5.24
N ALA A 28 1.46 -11.31 5.16
CA ALA A 28 1.85 -12.07 3.97
C ALA A 28 1.07 -11.63 2.74
N GLN A 29 -0.24 -11.43 2.88
CA GLN A 29 -1.07 -10.99 1.75
C GLN A 29 -0.69 -9.60 1.26
N ILE A 30 -0.38 -8.69 2.16
CA ILE A 30 0.08 -7.35 1.78
C ILE A 30 1.42 -7.43 1.05
N SER A 31 2.32 -8.27 1.53
CA SER A 31 3.62 -8.47 0.88
C SER A 31 3.46 -9.01 -0.54
N TYR A 32 2.57 -9.98 -0.73
CA TYR A 32 2.29 -10.51 -2.07
C TYR A 32 1.67 -9.44 -2.98
N ALA A 33 0.82 -8.60 -2.44
CA ALA A 33 0.22 -7.52 -3.22
C ALA A 33 1.30 -6.54 -3.72
N ILE A 34 2.24 -6.18 -2.85
CA ILE A 34 3.35 -5.30 -3.21
C ILE A 34 4.23 -5.98 -4.27
N ALA A 35 4.52 -7.26 -4.11
CA ALA A 35 5.31 -8.02 -5.08
C ALA A 35 4.64 -8.07 -6.44
N SER A 36 3.33 -8.24 -6.46
CA SER A 36 2.56 -8.27 -7.70
C SER A 36 2.58 -6.92 -8.40
N MET A 37 2.42 -5.85 -7.65
CA MET A 37 2.51 -4.49 -8.20
C MET A 37 3.89 -4.21 -8.78
N TYR A 38 4.93 -4.57 -8.05
CA TYR A 38 6.30 -4.40 -8.53
C TYR A 38 6.53 -5.15 -9.84
N THR A 39 6.06 -6.40 -9.91
CA THR A 39 6.20 -7.22 -11.10
C THR A 39 5.50 -6.59 -12.30
N GLU A 40 4.28 -6.10 -12.12
CA GLU A 40 3.53 -5.47 -13.21
C GLU A 40 4.18 -4.17 -13.69
N ILE A 41 4.65 -3.35 -12.77
CA ILE A 41 5.33 -2.11 -13.13
C ILE A 41 6.61 -2.43 -13.91
N ARG A 42 7.34 -3.42 -13.44
CA ARG A 42 8.61 -3.81 -14.06
C ARG A 42 8.44 -4.38 -15.47
N LYS A 43 7.33 -5.06 -15.72
CA LYS A 43 7.03 -5.54 -17.07
C LYS A 43 6.86 -4.39 -18.06
N GLN A 44 6.30 -3.28 -17.59
CA GLN A 44 6.08 -2.11 -18.44
C GLN A 44 7.35 -1.29 -18.61
N ASP A 45 8.09 -1.07 -17.53
CA ASP A 45 9.34 -0.30 -17.54
C ASP A 45 10.21 -0.72 -16.35
N LYS A 46 11.35 -1.30 -16.67
CA LYS A 46 12.28 -1.79 -15.64
C LYS A 46 12.77 -0.68 -14.72
N ASN A 47 13.05 0.49 -15.26
CA ASN A 47 13.55 1.61 -14.48
C ASN A 47 12.49 2.17 -13.53
N VAL A 48 11.26 2.23 -13.99
CA VAL A 48 10.14 2.66 -13.15
C VAL A 48 9.90 1.64 -12.05
N GLY A 49 10.02 0.35 -12.35
CA GLY A 49 9.93 -0.70 -11.35
C GLY A 49 10.97 -0.56 -10.25
N GLU A 50 12.21 -0.25 -10.61
CA GLU A 50 13.26 -0.04 -9.60
C GLU A 50 13.01 1.22 -8.77
N ALA A 51 12.53 2.29 -9.39
CA ALA A 51 12.14 3.50 -8.66
C ALA A 51 11.02 3.22 -7.66
N PHE A 52 10.03 2.43 -8.08
CA PHE A 52 8.95 2.00 -7.20
C PHE A 52 9.50 1.23 -6.00
N ARG A 53 10.39 0.26 -6.24
CA ARG A 53 10.98 -0.53 -5.17
C ARG A 53 11.71 0.33 -4.16
N VAL A 54 12.54 1.25 -4.62
CA VAL A 54 13.30 2.14 -3.75
C VAL A 54 12.37 3.03 -2.94
N SER A 55 11.37 3.62 -3.58
CA SER A 55 10.40 4.49 -2.92
C SER A 55 9.60 3.75 -1.85
N MET A 56 9.15 2.53 -2.17
CA MET A 56 8.39 1.73 -1.21
C MET A 56 9.25 1.28 -0.05
N THR A 57 10.50 0.92 -0.31
CA THR A 57 11.42 0.52 0.76
C THR A 57 11.61 1.67 1.76
N ARG A 58 11.83 2.88 1.26
CA ARG A 58 11.99 4.05 2.12
C ARG A 58 10.71 4.35 2.90
N ALA A 59 9.58 4.30 2.23
CA ALA A 59 8.30 4.62 2.85
C ALA A 59 7.95 3.66 3.97
N ILE A 60 8.27 2.38 3.81
CA ILE A 60 7.88 1.36 4.78
C ILE A 60 8.91 1.21 5.89
N ALA A 61 10.19 1.29 5.57
CA ALA A 61 11.25 1.00 6.53
C ALA A 61 11.47 2.11 7.56
N SER A 62 11.18 3.35 7.23
CA SER A 62 11.39 4.45 8.15
C SER A 62 10.18 4.65 9.06
N LYS A 63 10.42 4.62 10.37
CA LYS A 63 9.36 4.88 11.35
C LYS A 63 8.87 6.33 11.31
N ASP A 64 9.65 7.24 10.72
CA ASP A 64 9.28 8.64 10.57
C ASP A 64 8.60 8.94 9.24
N SER A 65 8.38 7.92 8.43
CA SER A 65 7.72 8.07 7.15
C SER A 65 6.29 8.58 7.30
N PRO A 66 5.81 9.42 6.38
CA PRO A 66 4.41 9.84 6.36
C PRO A 66 3.42 8.66 6.35
N VAL A 67 3.83 7.50 5.85
CA VAL A 67 3.00 6.29 5.84
C VAL A 67 2.52 5.95 7.25
N TRP A 68 3.39 6.09 8.25
CA TRP A 68 3.06 5.74 9.63
C TRP A 68 2.44 6.88 10.42
N LYS A 69 2.40 8.09 9.85
CA LYS A 69 1.89 9.29 10.52
C LYS A 69 0.51 9.71 10.08
N ARG A 70 -0.02 9.07 9.03
CA ARG A 70 -1.34 9.40 8.49
C ARG A 70 -2.41 8.62 9.21
N THR A 71 -2.72 9.03 10.43
CA THR A 71 -3.64 8.24 11.25
C THR A 71 -4.94 8.95 11.59
N THR A 72 -5.00 10.27 11.49
CA THR A 72 -6.13 10.99 12.07
C THR A 72 -7.27 11.24 11.12
N TYR A 73 -6.99 11.70 9.93
CA TYR A 73 -8.04 12.10 9.00
C TYR A 73 -8.50 10.98 8.07
N ASP A 74 -7.83 9.84 8.12
CA ASP A 74 -8.18 8.70 7.29
C ASP A 74 -9.09 7.71 8.02
N ASP A 75 -9.48 8.01 9.24
CA ASP A 75 -10.27 7.10 10.06
C ASP A 75 -11.57 6.70 9.39
N ALA A 76 -12.17 7.60 8.64
CA ALA A 76 -13.42 7.33 7.97
C ALA A 76 -13.29 6.29 6.87
N THR A 77 -12.10 6.07 6.35
CA THR A 77 -11.84 5.14 5.24
C THR A 77 -11.14 3.87 5.67
N CYS A 78 -10.63 3.81 6.87
CA CYS A 78 -9.93 2.65 7.40
C CYS A 78 -10.85 1.81 8.26
N ARG A 79 -11.00 0.52 7.91
CA ARG A 79 -11.84 -0.39 8.65
C ARG A 79 -11.11 -1.69 8.88
N ALA A 80 -11.07 -2.09 10.10
CA ALA A 80 -10.43 -3.33 10.47
C ALA A 80 -11.45 -4.32 11.03
#